data_e5df3e09ab25564523107498da9247f9
#
_entry.id   e5df3e09ab25564523107498da9247f9
#
_cell.length_a   1.000
_cell.length_b   1.000
_cell.length_c   1.000
_cell.angle_alpha   90.00
_cell.angle_beta   90.00
_cell.angle_gamma   90.00
#
_symmetry.space_group_name_H-M   'P 1'
#
loop_
_entity.id
_entity.type
_entity.pdbx_description
1 polymer ?
#
loop_
_entity_poly.entity_id
_entity_poly.type
_entity_poly.pdbx_seq_one_letter_code
_entity_poly.pdbx_strand_id
1 'polypeptide(L)'
;MNLTLISSVTKDLKMAKKEYFTHQGITYDVTFNESETVRHGGPFDRGSADSYYGRMWNPHYYVGNTGFSDRIEKEEMTPEQVREYDAGYEYNEQFGDKKDWG
;
A
#
# COMPACT_ATOMS: atom_id res chain seq x y z
N MET A 1 -18.29 27.49 23.09
CA MET A 1 -18.48 27.22 22.14
C MET A 1 -17.46 26.72 21.26
N ASN A 2 -16.43 27.26 21.11
CA ASN A 2 -15.38 26.79 20.21
C ASN A 2 -14.60 25.63 20.75
N LEU A 3 -14.82 25.27 21.99
CA LEU A 3 -14.08 24.17 22.57
C LEU A 3 -14.30 22.88 21.82
N THR A 4 -15.51 22.66 21.36
CA THR A 4 -15.81 21.45 20.61
C THR A 4 -15.04 21.40 19.31
N LEU A 5 -14.98 22.52 18.61
CA LEU A 5 -14.25 22.59 17.36
C LEU A 5 -12.77 22.37 17.58
N ILE A 6 -12.23 22.94 18.65
CA ILE A 6 -10.83 22.78 18.93
C ILE A 6 -10.50 21.32 19.19
N SER A 7 -11.39 20.65 19.92
CA SER A 7 -11.18 19.24 20.20
C SER A 7 -11.16 18.42 18.90
N SER A 8 -12.08 18.72 18.00
CA SER A 8 -12.14 18.03 16.74
C SER A 8 -10.87 18.22 15.94
N VAL A 9 -10.40 19.45 15.87
CA VAL A 9 -9.19 19.75 15.13
C VAL A 9 -8.01 19.01 15.75
N THR A 10 -7.92 18.99 17.05
CA THR A 10 -6.83 18.31 17.73
C THR A 10 -6.88 16.81 17.41
N LYS A 11 -8.08 16.25 17.41
CA LYS A 11 -8.23 14.84 17.11
C LYS A 11 -7.78 14.55 15.69
N ASP A 12 -8.15 15.40 14.76
CA ASP A 12 -7.75 15.22 13.38
C ASP A 12 -6.24 15.26 13.21
N LEU A 13 -5.58 16.12 13.96
CA LEU A 13 -4.13 16.22 13.88
C LEU A 13 -3.44 14.97 14.37
N LYS A 14 -4.08 14.24 15.28
CA LYS A 14 -3.47 13.01 15.81
C LYS A 14 -3.68 11.81 14.90
N MET A 15 -4.63 11.90 14.01
CA MET A 15 -4.93 10.77 13.12
C MET A 15 -4.21 10.95 11.80
N ALA A 16 -3.83 9.83 11.20
CA ALA A 16 -3.25 9.88 9.88
C ALA A 16 -4.26 10.46 8.90
N LYS A 17 -3.78 11.29 8.00
CA LYS A 17 -4.64 11.85 6.98
C LYS A 17 -5.07 10.74 6.04
N LYS A 18 -6.35 10.67 5.73
CA LYS A 18 -6.86 9.65 4.81
C LYS A 18 -6.31 9.89 3.42
N GLU A 19 -5.84 8.83 2.79
CA GLU A 19 -5.28 8.89 1.46
C GLU A 19 -5.85 7.77 0.61
N TYR A 20 -6.14 8.09 -0.65
CA TYR A 20 -6.72 7.12 -1.56
C TYR A 20 -6.01 7.16 -2.90
N PHE A 21 -5.94 6.02 -3.54
CA PHE A 21 -5.33 5.89 -4.86
C PHE A 21 -6.25 5.07 -5.74
N THR A 22 -6.58 5.61 -6.91
CA THR A 22 -7.46 4.93 -7.85
C THR A 22 -6.62 4.35 -8.98
N HIS A 23 -6.78 3.07 -9.24
CA HIS A 23 -6.02 2.36 -10.27
C HIS A 23 -6.97 1.42 -11.00
N GLN A 24 -7.08 1.58 -12.31
CA GLN A 24 -7.94 0.75 -13.15
C GLN A 24 -9.36 0.69 -12.63
N GLY A 25 -9.88 1.85 -12.22
CA GLY A 25 -11.27 1.97 -11.80
C GLY A 25 -11.54 1.56 -10.36
N ILE A 26 -10.53 1.12 -9.63
CA ILE A 26 -10.70 0.71 -8.24
C ILE A 26 -9.97 1.70 -7.34
N THR A 27 -10.67 2.15 -6.30
CA THR A 27 -10.09 3.10 -5.36
C THR A 27 -9.62 2.34 -4.12
N TYR A 28 -8.34 2.50 -3.79
CA TYR A 28 -7.73 1.84 -2.64
C TYR A 28 -7.47 2.85 -1.53
N ASP A 29 -7.71 2.43 -0.29
CA ASP A 29 -7.36 3.22 0.87
C ASP A 29 -5.90 2.94 1.17
N VAL A 30 -5.04 3.93 0.96
CA VAL A 30 -3.60 3.74 1.16
C VAL A 30 -3.10 4.52 2.37
N THR A 31 -3.98 4.80 3.30
CA THR A 31 -3.63 5.52 4.52
C THR A 31 -2.63 4.70 5.34
N PHE A 32 -1.50 5.30 5.61
CA PHE A 32 -0.41 4.62 6.30
C PHE A 32 -0.84 4.13 7.67
N ASN A 33 -0.53 2.87 7.98
CA ASN A 33 -0.79 2.24 9.28
C ASN A 33 -2.26 2.09 9.65
N GLU A 34 -3.19 2.32 8.72
CA GLU A 34 -4.61 2.18 9.03
C GLU A 34 -5.35 1.26 8.09
N SER A 35 -4.84 1.06 6.90
CA SER A 35 -5.55 0.31 5.88
C SER A 35 -4.98 -1.09 5.72
N GLU A 36 -5.86 -2.09 5.60
CA GLU A 36 -5.42 -3.44 5.29
C GLU A 36 -4.75 -3.50 3.92
N THR A 37 -5.12 -2.60 3.04
CA THR A 37 -4.52 -2.55 1.70
C THR A 37 -3.01 -2.39 1.78
N VAL A 38 -2.52 -1.58 2.71
CA VAL A 38 -1.08 -1.30 2.79
C VAL A 38 -0.38 -2.14 3.85
N ARG A 39 -0.99 -3.24 4.29
CA ARG A 39 -0.36 -4.06 5.30
C ARG A 39 0.97 -4.62 4.80
N HIS A 40 1.93 -4.73 5.69
CA HIS A 40 3.25 -5.26 5.35
C HIS A 40 3.14 -6.70 4.87
N GLY A 41 3.69 -6.97 3.72
CA GLY A 41 3.65 -8.30 3.13
C GLY A 41 2.49 -8.54 2.19
N GLY A 42 1.48 -7.67 2.19
CA GLY A 42 0.33 -7.84 1.31
C GLY A 42 0.63 -7.44 -0.13
N PRO A 43 -0.31 -7.68 -1.04
CA PRO A 43 -0.05 -7.43 -2.45
C PRO A 43 0.34 -5.99 -2.77
N PHE A 44 -0.37 -5.01 -2.22
CA PHE A 44 -0.05 -3.61 -2.47
C PHE A 44 1.36 -3.27 -1.98
N ASP A 45 1.69 -3.74 -0.76
CA ASP A 45 3.00 -3.50 -0.18
C ASP A 45 4.11 -4.10 -1.03
N ARG A 46 3.90 -5.32 -1.53
CA ARG A 46 4.92 -5.98 -2.33
C ARG A 46 5.11 -5.32 -3.69
N GLY A 47 4.00 -4.84 -4.29
CA GLY A 47 4.11 -4.09 -5.53
C GLY A 47 4.90 -2.81 -5.33
N SER A 48 4.57 -2.10 -4.28
CA SER A 48 5.26 -0.86 -3.96
C SER A 48 6.74 -1.10 -3.68
N ALA A 49 7.06 -2.18 -2.96
CA ALA A 49 8.45 -2.51 -2.65
C ALA A 49 9.24 -2.88 -3.91
N ASP A 50 8.63 -3.67 -4.80
CA ASP A 50 9.32 -4.05 -6.02
C ASP A 50 9.64 -2.83 -6.88
N SER A 51 8.70 -1.88 -6.95
CA SER A 51 8.96 -0.63 -7.65
C SER A 51 10.10 0.15 -6.97
N TYR A 52 10.06 0.22 -5.65
CA TYR A 52 11.08 0.97 -4.89
C TYR A 52 12.49 0.42 -5.16
N TYR A 53 12.61 -0.92 -5.19
CA TYR A 53 13.91 -1.55 -5.40
C TYR A 53 14.26 -1.70 -6.87
N GLY A 54 13.42 -1.21 -7.78
CA GLY A 54 13.70 -1.31 -9.21
C GLY A 54 13.55 -2.72 -9.75
N ARG A 55 12.78 -3.56 -9.06
CA ARG A 55 12.56 -4.92 -9.53
C ARG A 55 11.48 -4.95 -10.59
N MET A 56 11.51 -6.03 -11.39
CA MET A 56 10.50 -6.19 -12.41
C MET A 56 9.15 -6.50 -11.79
N TRP A 57 8.10 -6.12 -12.50
CA TRP A 57 6.73 -6.41 -12.10
C TRP A 57 6.57 -7.95 -12.00
N ASN A 58 6.19 -8.42 -10.81
CA ASN A 58 6.11 -9.84 -10.54
C ASN A 58 5.15 -10.06 -9.38
N PRO A 59 3.83 -10.12 -9.65
CA PRO A 59 2.83 -10.20 -8.59
C PRO A 59 3.07 -11.36 -7.63
N HIS A 60 3.04 -11.05 -6.37
CA HIS A 60 3.15 -12.00 -5.27
C HIS A 60 2.75 -11.28 -3.99
N TYR A 61 2.57 -12.06 -2.93
CA TYR A 61 2.43 -11.47 -1.61
C TYR A 61 2.80 -12.52 -0.57
N TYR A 62 2.85 -12.12 0.68
CA TYR A 62 3.14 -13.03 1.79
C TYR A 62 1.90 -13.13 2.66
N VAL A 63 1.60 -14.36 3.11
CA VAL A 63 0.44 -14.60 3.96
C VAL A 63 0.52 -13.75 5.23
N GLY A 64 1.74 -13.60 5.75
CA GLY A 64 2.01 -12.76 6.91
C GLY A 64 3.10 -11.77 6.58
N ASN A 65 4.11 -11.68 7.43
CA ASN A 65 5.21 -10.75 7.21
C ASN A 65 6.14 -11.22 6.12
N THR A 66 6.67 -10.26 5.37
CA THR A 66 7.61 -10.55 4.30
C THR A 66 8.80 -11.34 4.83
N GLY A 67 9.08 -12.45 4.14
CA GLY A 67 10.24 -13.26 4.47
C GLY A 67 10.09 -14.20 5.65
N PHE A 68 8.99 -14.07 6.40
CA PHE A 68 8.75 -14.90 7.56
C PHE A 68 7.47 -15.72 7.44
N SER A 69 6.86 -15.74 6.29
CA SER A 69 5.64 -16.50 6.08
C SER A 69 5.65 -16.99 4.65
N ASP A 70 4.64 -17.78 4.28
CA ASP A 70 4.57 -18.34 2.93
C ASP A 70 4.41 -17.26 1.90
N ARG A 71 5.16 -17.40 0.81
CA ARG A 71 5.05 -16.52 -0.34
C ARG A 71 4.03 -17.11 -1.30
N ILE A 72 3.08 -16.29 -1.72
CA ILE A 72 2.03 -16.70 -2.66
C ILE A 72 2.38 -16.12 -4.03
N GLU A 73 2.55 -17.00 -5.01
CA GLU A 73 2.94 -16.57 -6.35
C GLU A 73 1.71 -16.19 -7.17
N LYS A 74 1.96 -15.50 -8.28
CA LYS A 74 0.89 -14.97 -9.13
C LYS A 74 -0.15 -16.04 -9.49
N GLU A 75 0.29 -17.26 -9.75
CA GLU A 75 -0.61 -18.31 -10.17
C GLU A 75 -1.64 -18.69 -9.13
N GLU A 76 -1.37 -18.37 -7.88
CA GLU A 76 -2.26 -18.66 -6.77
C GLU A 76 -3.02 -17.42 -6.28
N MET A 77 -2.81 -16.29 -6.91
CA MET A 77 -3.46 -15.05 -6.50
C MET A 77 -4.79 -14.89 -7.22
N THR A 78 -5.75 -14.27 -6.55
CA THR A 78 -6.99 -13.91 -7.20
C THR A 78 -6.74 -12.74 -8.14
N PRO A 79 -7.62 -12.51 -9.13
CA PRO A 79 -7.49 -11.33 -9.98
C PRO A 79 -7.44 -10.04 -9.19
N GLU A 80 -8.20 -9.95 -8.09
CA GLU A 80 -8.19 -8.76 -7.24
C GLU A 80 -6.84 -8.55 -6.60
N GLN A 81 -6.20 -9.63 -6.16
CA GLN A 81 -4.89 -9.52 -5.53
C GLN A 81 -3.83 -9.11 -6.53
N VAL A 82 -3.90 -9.60 -7.75
CA VAL A 82 -2.97 -9.19 -8.80
C VAL A 82 -3.14 -7.70 -9.08
N ARG A 83 -4.40 -7.23 -9.16
CA ARG A 83 -4.65 -5.82 -9.39
C ARG A 83 -4.15 -4.97 -8.22
N GLU A 84 -4.28 -5.50 -7.02
CA GLU A 84 -3.81 -4.77 -5.83
C GLU A 84 -2.28 -4.64 -5.85
N TYR A 85 -1.58 -5.70 -6.24
CA TYR A 85 -0.13 -5.63 -6.41
C TYR A 85 0.22 -4.58 -7.48
N ASP A 86 -0.48 -4.63 -8.60
CA ASP A 86 -0.24 -3.70 -9.69
C ASP A 86 -0.47 -2.26 -9.24
N ALA A 87 -1.52 -2.06 -8.44
CA ALA A 87 -1.81 -0.72 -7.92
C ALA A 87 -0.68 -0.23 -7.02
N GLY A 88 -0.13 -1.11 -6.18
CA GLY A 88 0.99 -0.73 -5.32
C GLY A 88 2.23 -0.39 -6.11
N TYR A 89 2.52 -1.17 -7.15
CA TYR A 89 3.65 -0.92 -8.02
C TYR A 89 3.48 0.46 -8.67
N GLU A 90 2.31 0.71 -9.24
CA GLU A 90 2.05 1.98 -9.92
C GLU A 90 2.05 3.16 -8.95
N TYR A 91 1.51 2.95 -7.76
CA TYR A 91 1.50 3.99 -6.75
C TYR A 91 2.92 4.46 -6.44
N ASN A 92 3.84 3.50 -6.26
CA ASN A 92 5.22 3.88 -5.98
C ASN A 92 5.90 4.48 -7.21
N GLU A 93 5.53 4.02 -8.42
CA GLU A 93 6.09 4.61 -9.63
C GLU A 93 5.72 6.08 -9.75
N GLN A 94 4.51 6.44 -9.34
CA GLN A 94 4.03 7.81 -9.48
C GLN A 94 4.40 8.71 -8.31
N PHE A 95 4.36 8.19 -7.11
CA PHE A 95 4.48 9.02 -5.93
C PHE A 95 5.62 8.65 -4.99
N GLY A 96 6.20 7.48 -5.15
CA GLY A 96 7.20 6.99 -4.22
C GLY A 96 8.62 7.25 -4.67
N ASP A 97 9.54 6.89 -3.81
CA ASP A 97 10.96 7.02 -4.09
C ASP A 97 11.50 5.74 -4.70
N LYS A 98 12.72 5.81 -5.19
CA LYS A 98 13.42 4.65 -5.70
C LYS A 98 14.67 4.43 -4.87
N LYS A 99 15.05 3.18 -4.72
CA LYS A 99 16.28 2.83 -4.05
C LYS A 99 17.47 3.39 -4.82
N ASP A 100 18.36 4.03 -4.09
CA ASP A 100 19.58 4.58 -4.70
C ASP A 100 20.64 3.49 -4.73
N TRP A 101 20.95 3.02 -5.93
CA TRP A 101 21.93 1.96 -6.09
C TRP A 101 23.34 2.47 -6.31
N GLY A 102 23.46 3.75 -6.56
CA GLY A 102 24.75 4.35 -6.82
C GLY A 102 25.13 5.39 -5.83
#